data_9463a2be593ac6d74211f012050370dd
#
_entry.id   9463a2be593ac6d74211f012050370dd
#
_cell.length_a   1.000
_cell.length_b   1.000
_cell.length_c   1.000
_cell.angle_alpha   90.00
_cell.angle_beta   90.00
_cell.angle_gamma   90.00
#
_symmetry.space_group_name_H-M   'P 1'
#
loop_
_entity.id
_entity.type
_entity.pdbx_description
1 polymer ?
#
loop_
_entity_poly.entity_id
_entity_poly.type
_entity_poly.pdbx_seq_one_letter_code
_entity_poly.pdbx_strand_id
1 'polypeptide(L)'
;MNASPAAAPARSLAAVLAFAALIVCVAMGIRHTFGLFLTPMSMEHQWNREVYSFALALQNLMWGATQPFAGFLADRFGAKRVLWGASAMYALGLLGMAYASTGTGLAATAGVLIGASQSGCTYSVVFAALGALVPEARRAWAMGVVAAAGSFGQFLMIPVASQLIGGLGWFGTLLVFSAAALLIMPLGSALTRGLVAAAASRGQT
;
A
#
# COMPACT_ATOMS: atom_id res chain seq x y z
N MET A 1 -26.31 -11.83 -37.79
CA MET A 1 -26.58 -11.89 -36.35
C MET A 1 -25.26 -11.57 -35.62
N ASN A 2 -25.02 -10.29 -35.32
CA ASN A 2 -23.85 -9.87 -34.56
C ASN A 2 -24.20 -9.98 -33.07
N ALA A 3 -23.62 -10.96 -32.41
CA ALA A 3 -23.66 -11.03 -30.96
C ALA A 3 -22.82 -9.87 -30.42
N SER A 4 -23.51 -8.87 -29.83
CA SER A 4 -22.86 -7.80 -29.08
C SER A 4 -22.06 -8.43 -27.93
N PRO A 5 -20.77 -8.10 -27.75
CA PRO A 5 -20.01 -8.62 -26.62
C PRO A 5 -20.69 -8.14 -25.34
N ALA A 6 -21.08 -9.11 -24.50
CA ALA A 6 -21.72 -8.85 -23.22
C ALA A 6 -20.86 -7.87 -22.41
N ALA A 7 -21.37 -6.66 -22.14
CA ALA A 7 -20.73 -5.65 -21.32
C ALA A 7 -20.46 -6.27 -19.94
N ALA A 8 -19.20 -6.33 -19.55
CA ALA A 8 -18.82 -6.79 -18.21
C ALA A 8 -19.60 -5.99 -17.16
N PRO A 9 -20.23 -6.63 -16.17
CA PRO A 9 -21.09 -5.94 -15.22
C PRO A 9 -20.30 -4.83 -14.50
N ALA A 10 -20.85 -3.62 -14.56
CA ALA A 10 -20.30 -2.48 -13.81
C ALA A 10 -20.26 -2.86 -12.33
N ARG A 11 -19.06 -2.89 -11.74
CA ARG A 11 -18.93 -3.20 -10.32
C ARG A 11 -19.67 -2.20 -9.47
N SER A 12 -20.35 -2.68 -8.42
CA SER A 12 -21.06 -1.81 -7.50
C SER A 12 -20.06 -0.85 -6.82
N LEU A 13 -20.49 0.38 -6.55
CA LEU A 13 -19.70 1.39 -5.81
C LEU A 13 -19.14 0.80 -4.51
N ALA A 14 -19.92 -0.03 -3.82
CA ALA A 14 -19.50 -0.72 -2.61
C ALA A 14 -18.27 -1.61 -2.83
N ALA A 15 -18.20 -2.36 -3.93
CA ALA A 15 -17.04 -3.21 -4.24
C ALA A 15 -15.79 -2.37 -4.53
N VAL A 16 -15.92 -1.26 -5.27
CA VAL A 16 -14.82 -0.32 -5.53
C VAL A 16 -14.27 0.25 -4.23
N LEU A 17 -15.16 0.70 -3.33
CA LEU A 17 -14.77 1.24 -2.03
C LEU A 17 -14.13 0.17 -1.15
N ALA A 18 -14.66 -1.06 -1.14
CA ALA A 18 -14.08 -2.17 -0.36
C ALA A 18 -12.65 -2.49 -0.80
N PHE A 19 -12.37 -2.60 -2.11
CA PHE A 19 -11.00 -2.85 -2.58
C PHE A 19 -10.07 -1.68 -2.29
N ALA A 20 -10.50 -0.44 -2.50
CA ALA A 20 -9.73 0.75 -2.17
C ALA A 20 -9.41 0.83 -0.66
N ALA A 21 -10.41 0.59 0.17
CA ALA A 21 -10.29 0.57 1.63
C ALA A 21 -9.32 -0.52 2.12
N LEU A 22 -9.41 -1.74 1.57
CA LEU A 22 -8.52 -2.85 1.95
C LEU A 22 -7.07 -2.57 1.55
N ILE A 23 -6.82 -2.01 0.37
CA ILE A 23 -5.46 -1.62 -0.07
C ILE A 23 -4.84 -0.65 0.94
N VAL A 24 -5.56 0.44 1.26
CA VAL A 24 -5.05 1.46 2.16
C VAL A 24 -4.94 0.93 3.60
N CYS A 25 -5.90 0.13 4.04
CA CYS A 25 -5.90 -0.52 5.36
C CYS A 25 -4.65 -1.39 5.55
N VAL A 26 -4.31 -2.25 4.60
CA VAL A 26 -3.12 -3.11 4.65
C VAL A 26 -1.85 -2.26 4.59
N ALA A 27 -1.73 -1.36 3.62
CA ALA A 27 -0.52 -0.57 3.43
C ALA A 27 -0.22 0.34 4.63
N MET A 28 -1.22 1.08 5.10
CA MET A 28 -1.07 2.00 6.24
C MET A 28 -1.00 1.26 7.57
N GLY A 29 -1.71 0.13 7.69
CA GLY A 29 -1.67 -0.71 8.86
C GLY A 29 -0.27 -1.26 9.13
N ILE A 30 0.35 -1.94 8.16
CA ILE A 30 1.72 -2.47 8.27
C ILE A 30 2.70 -1.36 8.64
N ARG A 31 2.63 -0.22 7.96
CA ARG A 31 3.52 0.92 8.22
C ARG A 31 3.48 1.39 9.68
N HIS A 32 2.28 1.48 10.28
CA HIS A 32 2.11 1.99 11.65
C HIS A 32 2.68 1.06 12.73
N THR A 33 2.91 -0.21 12.39
CA THR A 33 3.49 -1.18 13.33
C THR A 33 5.01 -1.08 13.48
N PHE A 34 5.69 -0.30 12.64
CA PHE A 34 7.16 -0.28 12.62
C PHE A 34 7.78 0.17 13.94
N GLY A 35 7.09 0.98 14.74
CA GLY A 35 7.54 1.31 16.09
C GLY A 35 7.73 0.09 17.01
N LEU A 36 6.95 -1.00 16.79
CA LEU A 36 7.05 -2.23 17.58
C LEU A 36 8.33 -3.03 17.29
N PHE A 37 8.92 -2.85 16.11
CA PHE A 37 10.16 -3.54 15.71
C PHE A 37 11.43 -2.85 16.24
N LEU A 38 11.33 -1.60 16.71
CA LEU A 38 12.47 -0.84 17.21
C LEU A 38 13.25 -1.61 18.29
N THR A 39 12.55 -2.03 19.33
CA THR A 39 13.20 -2.67 20.48
C THR A 39 13.79 -4.03 20.11
N PRO A 40 13.05 -5.00 19.54
CA PRO A 40 13.60 -6.32 19.25
C PRO A 40 14.74 -6.27 18.23
N MET A 41 14.64 -5.48 17.16
CA MET A 41 15.72 -5.38 16.17
C MET A 41 16.96 -4.66 16.73
N SER A 42 16.78 -3.58 17.49
CA SER A 42 17.90 -2.85 18.09
C SER A 42 18.65 -3.70 19.12
N MET A 43 17.93 -4.51 19.89
CA MET A 43 18.57 -5.42 20.87
C MET A 43 19.35 -6.55 20.19
N GLU A 44 18.79 -7.16 19.14
CA GLU A 44 19.44 -8.29 18.44
C GLU A 44 20.69 -7.84 17.68
N HIS A 45 20.63 -6.70 17.01
CA HIS A 45 21.75 -6.19 16.20
C HIS A 45 22.67 -5.24 16.96
N GLN A 46 22.38 -4.96 18.25
CA GLN A 46 23.10 -4.00 19.09
C GLN A 46 23.17 -2.60 18.46
N TRP A 47 22.09 -2.20 17.78
CA TRP A 47 22.01 -0.88 17.18
C TRP A 47 21.51 0.17 18.19
N ASN A 48 22.07 1.37 18.09
CA ASN A 48 21.50 2.51 18.77
C ASN A 48 20.12 2.84 18.21
N ARG A 49 19.22 3.37 19.05
CA ARG A 49 17.88 3.82 18.63
C ARG A 49 17.92 4.78 17.46
N GLU A 50 19.00 5.57 17.35
CA GLU A 50 19.21 6.53 16.25
C GLU A 50 19.25 5.86 14.88
N VAL A 51 19.86 4.70 14.74
CA VAL A 51 19.95 3.94 13.48
C VAL A 51 18.55 3.60 12.98
N TYR A 52 17.72 3.07 13.85
CA TYR A 52 16.35 2.70 13.50
C TYR A 52 15.47 3.93 13.23
N SER A 53 15.56 4.94 14.10
CA SER A 53 14.79 6.19 13.94
C SER A 53 15.18 6.93 12.68
N PHE A 54 16.46 6.93 12.30
CA PHE A 54 16.93 7.49 11.03
C PHE A 54 16.30 6.78 9.83
N ALA A 55 16.25 5.45 9.84
CA ALA A 55 15.60 4.69 8.77
C ALA A 55 14.11 5.06 8.63
N LEU A 56 13.38 5.23 9.74
CA LEU A 56 11.98 5.66 9.71
C LEU A 56 11.81 7.12 9.28
N ALA A 57 12.73 8.02 9.67
CA ALA A 57 12.72 9.40 9.20
C ALA A 57 12.94 9.47 7.69
N LEU A 58 13.92 8.70 7.19
CA LEU A 58 14.19 8.56 5.76
C LEU A 58 12.99 7.97 5.00
N GLN A 59 12.29 6.99 5.60
CA GLN A 59 11.06 6.42 5.04
C GLN A 59 9.98 7.48 4.83
N ASN A 60 9.75 8.35 5.82
CA ASN A 60 8.78 9.42 5.70
C ASN A 60 9.18 10.44 4.63
N LEU A 61 10.47 10.80 4.57
CA LEU A 61 11.00 11.70 3.56
C LEU A 61 10.81 11.10 2.15
N MET A 62 11.19 9.85 1.95
CA MET A 62 11.05 9.16 0.67
C MET A 62 9.58 9.00 0.27
N TRP A 63 8.70 8.69 1.23
CA TRP A 63 7.27 8.63 0.95
C TRP A 63 6.72 9.96 0.41
N GLY A 64 7.06 11.08 1.07
CA GLY A 64 6.65 12.41 0.61
C GLY A 64 7.28 12.79 -0.74
N ALA A 65 8.59 12.61 -0.87
CA ALA A 65 9.34 12.99 -2.07
C ALA A 65 8.94 12.20 -3.34
N THR A 66 8.53 10.93 -3.18
CA THR A 66 8.17 10.08 -4.31
C THR A 66 6.67 10.12 -4.67
N GLN A 67 5.81 10.78 -3.88
CA GLN A 67 4.38 10.90 -4.18
C GLN A 67 4.08 11.53 -5.56
N PRO A 68 4.70 12.64 -5.98
CA PRO A 68 4.45 13.22 -7.30
C PRO A 68 4.82 12.26 -8.43
N PHE A 69 5.91 11.50 -8.25
CA PHE A 69 6.35 10.51 -9.25
C PHE A 69 5.37 9.34 -9.34
N ALA A 70 4.85 8.86 -8.21
CA ALA A 70 3.84 7.80 -8.20
C ALA A 70 2.56 8.24 -8.92
N GLY A 71 2.11 9.48 -8.71
CA GLY A 71 0.99 10.08 -9.44
C GLY A 71 1.26 10.13 -10.95
N PHE A 72 2.39 10.70 -11.36
CA PHE A 72 2.80 10.76 -12.77
C PHE A 72 2.88 9.37 -13.43
N LEU A 73 3.45 8.38 -12.73
CA LEU A 73 3.50 7.01 -13.22
C LEU A 73 2.10 6.40 -13.35
N ALA A 74 1.20 6.70 -12.43
CA ALA A 74 -0.18 6.21 -12.48
C ALA A 74 -0.95 6.80 -13.68
N ASP A 75 -0.72 8.07 -13.99
CA ASP A 75 -1.32 8.72 -15.16
C ASP A 75 -0.75 8.15 -16.46
N ARG A 76 0.56 7.88 -16.52
CA ARG A 76 1.23 7.41 -17.74
C ARG A 76 1.05 5.91 -18.00
N PHE A 77 1.17 5.08 -16.97
CA PHE A 77 1.20 3.61 -17.09
C PHE A 77 -0.06 2.92 -16.55
N GLY A 78 -0.95 3.70 -15.93
CA GLY A 78 -2.17 3.23 -15.30
C GLY A 78 -1.98 2.78 -13.85
N ALA A 79 -2.97 3.06 -13.02
CA ALA A 79 -2.96 2.77 -11.57
C ALA A 79 -2.66 1.30 -11.24
N LYS A 80 -3.10 0.34 -12.08
CA LYS A 80 -2.85 -1.09 -11.87
C LYS A 80 -1.36 -1.43 -11.83
N ARG A 81 -0.59 -0.95 -12.81
CA ARG A 81 0.84 -1.26 -12.92
C ARG A 81 1.62 -0.63 -11.76
N VAL A 82 1.24 0.58 -11.37
CA VAL A 82 1.86 1.29 -10.25
C VAL A 82 1.58 0.58 -8.93
N LEU A 83 0.32 0.19 -8.66
CA LEU A 83 -0.03 -0.61 -7.49
C LEU A 83 0.74 -1.94 -7.42
N TRP A 84 0.91 -2.62 -8.57
CA TRP A 84 1.66 -3.87 -8.62
C TRP A 84 3.15 -3.67 -8.32
N GLY A 85 3.79 -2.70 -8.99
CA GLY A 85 5.19 -2.39 -8.77
C GLY A 85 5.47 -1.92 -7.33
N ALA A 86 4.60 -1.05 -6.80
CA ALA A 86 4.70 -0.56 -5.44
C ALA A 86 4.49 -1.68 -4.40
N SER A 87 3.52 -2.58 -4.63
CA SER A 87 3.28 -3.74 -3.77
C SER A 87 4.48 -4.69 -3.74
N ALA A 88 5.06 -5.02 -4.92
CA ALA A 88 6.26 -5.83 -5.01
C ALA A 88 7.43 -5.16 -4.29
N MET A 89 7.64 -3.86 -4.53
CA MET A 89 8.69 -3.08 -3.89
C MET A 89 8.50 -3.00 -2.37
N TYR A 90 7.25 -2.90 -1.89
CA TYR A 90 6.93 -2.93 -0.46
C TYR A 90 7.27 -4.28 0.16
N ALA A 91 6.87 -5.37 -0.48
CA ALA A 91 7.19 -6.72 -0.03
C ALA A 91 8.71 -6.97 0.01
N LEU A 92 9.43 -6.58 -1.05
CA LEU A 92 10.89 -6.66 -1.10
C LEU A 92 11.55 -5.78 -0.04
N GLY A 93 11.01 -4.61 0.24
CA GLY A 93 11.48 -3.73 1.31
C GLY A 93 11.33 -4.37 2.69
N LEU A 94 10.18 -5.01 2.97
CA LEU A 94 9.93 -5.74 4.22
C LEU A 94 10.83 -6.96 4.35
N LEU A 95 11.03 -7.72 3.28
CA LEU A 95 12.01 -8.81 3.25
C LEU A 95 13.42 -8.28 3.49
N GLY A 96 13.83 -7.23 2.78
CA GLY A 96 15.13 -6.62 2.97
C GLY A 96 15.34 -6.08 4.39
N MET A 97 14.29 -5.51 5.01
CA MET A 97 14.31 -5.10 6.41
C MET A 97 14.51 -6.29 7.35
N ALA A 98 13.89 -7.46 7.06
CA ALA A 98 14.06 -8.67 7.86
C ALA A 98 15.50 -9.20 7.83
N TYR A 99 16.18 -9.10 6.69
CA TYR A 99 17.56 -9.56 6.50
C TYR A 99 18.61 -8.47 6.69
N ALA A 100 18.22 -7.26 7.06
CA ALA A 100 19.17 -6.17 7.27
C ALA A 100 20.01 -6.41 8.52
N SER A 101 21.30 -6.63 8.34
CA SER A 101 22.28 -6.81 9.43
C SER A 101 23.07 -5.53 9.74
N THR A 102 22.92 -4.48 8.92
CA THR A 102 23.63 -3.20 9.08
C THR A 102 22.64 -2.03 9.08
N GLY A 103 23.01 -0.94 9.75
CA GLY A 103 22.20 0.29 9.76
C GLY A 103 21.98 0.88 8.36
N THR A 104 22.98 0.77 7.48
CA THR A 104 22.87 1.20 6.08
C THR A 104 21.91 0.29 5.29
N GLY A 105 21.94 -1.02 5.53
CA GLY A 105 21.00 -1.97 4.97
C GLY A 105 19.55 -1.67 5.41
N LEU A 106 19.37 -1.36 6.70
CA LEU A 106 18.07 -0.94 7.23
C LEU A 106 17.59 0.38 6.58
N ALA A 107 18.47 1.38 6.46
CA ALA A 107 18.14 2.64 5.82
C ALA A 107 17.76 2.46 4.34
N ALA A 108 18.46 1.60 3.61
CA ALA A 108 18.15 1.31 2.22
C ALA A 108 16.82 0.58 2.05
N THR A 109 16.54 -0.40 2.89
CA THR A 109 15.32 -1.23 2.79
C THR A 109 14.11 -0.57 3.46
N ALA A 110 14.16 -0.34 4.77
CA ALA A 110 13.07 0.27 5.51
C ALA A 110 12.90 1.76 5.18
N GLY A 111 14.01 2.49 4.97
CA GLY A 111 13.98 3.91 4.64
C GLY A 111 13.59 4.16 3.20
N VAL A 112 14.47 3.79 2.26
CA VAL A 112 14.30 4.16 0.84
C VAL A 112 13.25 3.28 0.15
N LEU A 113 13.41 1.97 0.20
CA LEU A 113 12.59 1.05 -0.60
C LEU A 113 11.13 1.04 -0.13
N ILE A 114 10.91 0.88 1.19
CA ILE A 114 9.56 0.94 1.75
C ILE A 114 8.97 2.34 1.60
N GLY A 115 9.74 3.40 1.90
CA GLY A 115 9.26 4.77 1.76
C GLY A 115 8.78 5.10 0.35
N ALA A 116 9.57 4.78 -0.66
CA ALA A 116 9.18 4.99 -2.05
C ALA A 116 7.98 4.13 -2.47
N SER A 117 7.92 2.86 -2.04
CA SER A 117 6.80 1.96 -2.36
C SER A 117 5.46 2.45 -1.83
N GLN A 118 5.45 3.08 -0.66
CA GLN A 118 4.23 3.60 -0.05
C GLN A 118 3.54 4.68 -0.89
N SER A 119 4.30 5.46 -1.66
CA SER A 119 3.71 6.45 -2.57
C SER A 119 2.81 5.82 -3.63
N GLY A 120 3.13 4.60 -4.06
CA GLY A 120 2.39 3.88 -5.10
C GLY A 120 1.25 3.00 -4.58
N CYS A 121 1.22 2.64 -3.29
CA CYS A 121 0.21 1.75 -2.72
C CYS A 121 -0.63 2.37 -1.60
N THR A 122 -0.53 3.67 -1.37
CA THR A 122 -1.36 4.40 -0.41
C THR A 122 -2.34 5.36 -1.09
N TYR A 123 -2.60 6.51 -0.49
CA TYR A 123 -3.67 7.41 -0.88
C TYR A 123 -3.57 7.96 -2.31
N SER A 124 -2.36 8.32 -2.78
CA SER A 124 -2.17 9.03 -4.06
C SER A 124 -2.79 8.28 -5.24
N VAL A 125 -2.38 7.03 -5.43
CA VAL A 125 -2.83 6.21 -6.57
C VAL A 125 -4.27 5.71 -6.35
N VAL A 126 -4.64 5.37 -5.10
CA VAL A 126 -5.99 4.91 -4.78
C VAL A 126 -7.01 6.03 -4.96
N PHE A 127 -6.70 7.26 -4.53
CA PHE A 127 -7.60 8.42 -4.71
C PHE A 127 -7.71 8.84 -6.17
N ALA A 128 -6.63 8.76 -6.95
CA ALA A 128 -6.70 8.97 -8.39
C ALA A 128 -7.65 7.94 -9.06
N ALA A 129 -7.55 6.66 -8.69
CA ALA A 129 -8.46 5.62 -9.18
C ALA A 129 -9.92 5.89 -8.77
N LEU A 130 -10.18 6.28 -7.52
CA LEU A 130 -11.52 6.64 -7.04
C LEU A 130 -12.07 7.86 -7.77
N GLY A 131 -11.24 8.89 -8.01
CA GLY A 131 -11.63 10.08 -8.77
C GLY A 131 -12.13 9.77 -10.19
N ALA A 132 -11.60 8.72 -10.81
CA ALA A 132 -12.02 8.28 -12.13
C ALA A 132 -13.26 7.35 -12.11
N LEU A 133 -13.48 6.60 -11.02
CA LEU A 133 -14.54 5.59 -10.90
C LEU A 133 -15.82 6.13 -10.24
N VAL A 134 -15.69 7.10 -9.34
CA VAL A 134 -16.80 7.59 -8.51
C VAL A 134 -17.38 8.87 -9.11
N PRO A 135 -18.72 8.98 -9.19
CA PRO A 135 -19.39 10.23 -9.61
C PRO A 135 -18.95 11.42 -8.74
N GLU A 136 -18.81 12.59 -9.37
CA GLU A 136 -18.28 13.80 -8.74
C GLU A 136 -18.97 14.14 -7.41
N ALA A 137 -20.30 14.06 -7.37
CA ALA A 137 -21.09 14.33 -6.17
C ALA A 137 -20.77 13.43 -4.96
N ARG A 138 -20.12 12.28 -5.17
CA ARG A 138 -19.79 11.32 -4.12
C ARG A 138 -18.29 11.13 -3.91
N ARG A 139 -17.42 11.80 -4.66
CA ARG A 139 -15.96 11.64 -4.58
C ARG A 139 -15.40 11.96 -3.20
N ALA A 140 -15.76 13.10 -2.64
CA ALA A 140 -15.29 13.53 -1.33
C ALA A 140 -15.69 12.53 -0.24
N TRP A 141 -16.93 12.05 -0.26
CA TRP A 141 -17.40 11.02 0.66
C TRP A 141 -16.63 9.70 0.49
N ALA A 142 -16.44 9.24 -0.75
CA ALA A 142 -15.71 8.01 -1.06
C ALA A 142 -14.24 8.07 -0.58
N MET A 143 -13.57 9.19 -0.81
CA MET A 143 -12.21 9.41 -0.31
C MET A 143 -12.16 9.43 1.22
N GLY A 144 -13.16 10.04 1.87
CA GLY A 144 -13.31 10.04 3.34
C GLY A 144 -13.47 8.64 3.90
N VAL A 145 -14.30 7.79 3.29
CA VAL A 145 -14.48 6.38 3.70
C VAL A 145 -13.17 5.60 3.59
N VAL A 146 -12.42 5.76 2.50
CA VAL A 146 -11.14 5.08 2.31
C VAL A 146 -10.07 5.62 3.26
N ALA A 147 -10.06 6.92 3.54
CA ALA A 147 -9.16 7.50 4.55
C ALA A 147 -9.46 6.95 5.95
N ALA A 148 -10.73 6.84 6.33
CA ALA A 148 -11.14 6.24 7.58
C ALA A 148 -10.74 4.76 7.68
N ALA A 149 -10.85 4.01 6.58
CA ALA A 149 -10.37 2.62 6.52
C ALA A 149 -8.85 2.52 6.73
N GLY A 150 -8.07 3.47 6.21
CA GLY A 150 -6.63 3.58 6.49
C GLY A 150 -6.34 3.77 7.97
N SER A 151 -7.05 4.68 8.64
CA SER A 151 -6.92 4.90 10.09
C SER A 151 -7.35 3.66 10.90
N PHE A 152 -8.42 2.99 10.46
CA PHE A 152 -8.85 1.73 11.07
C PHE A 152 -7.78 0.63 10.91
N GLY A 153 -7.14 0.54 9.73
CA GLY A 153 -6.04 -0.39 9.48
C GLY A 153 -4.85 -0.15 10.42
N GLN A 154 -4.50 1.11 10.68
CA GLN A 154 -3.46 1.48 11.65
C GLN A 154 -3.80 0.99 13.06
N PHE A 155 -5.03 1.21 13.50
CA PHE A 155 -5.51 0.74 14.80
C PHE A 155 -5.51 -0.78 14.90
N LEU A 156 -6.06 -1.46 13.89
CA LEU A 156 -6.20 -2.92 13.89
C LEU A 156 -4.85 -3.64 13.82
N MET A 157 -3.90 -3.11 13.05
CA MET A 157 -2.65 -3.80 12.79
C MET A 157 -1.67 -3.78 13.97
N ILE A 158 -1.80 -2.82 14.90
CA ILE A 158 -0.94 -2.75 16.08
C ILE A 158 -1.09 -4.00 16.98
N PRO A 159 -2.30 -4.40 17.43
CA PRO A 159 -2.45 -5.63 18.23
C PRO A 159 -2.10 -6.88 17.42
N VAL A 160 -2.40 -6.92 16.11
CA VAL A 160 -2.01 -8.05 15.25
C VAL A 160 -0.49 -8.19 15.20
N ALA A 161 0.24 -7.10 14.96
CA ALA A 161 1.69 -7.11 14.94
C ALA A 161 2.29 -7.50 16.30
N SER A 162 1.73 -6.98 17.39
CA SER A 162 2.19 -7.33 18.73
C SER A 162 2.07 -8.83 19.03
N GLN A 163 0.95 -9.45 18.65
CA GLN A 163 0.74 -10.89 18.81
C GLN A 163 1.67 -11.70 17.88
N LEU A 164 1.85 -11.27 16.64
CA LEU A 164 2.77 -11.92 15.70
C LEU A 164 4.22 -11.85 16.18
N ILE A 165 4.65 -10.69 16.68
CA ILE A 165 6.00 -10.53 17.25
C ILE A 165 6.17 -11.42 18.47
N GLY A 166 5.16 -11.53 19.33
CA GLY A 166 5.18 -12.41 20.49
C GLY A 166 5.25 -13.90 20.15
N GLY A 167 4.62 -14.34 19.06
CA GLY A 167 4.57 -15.75 18.64
C GLY A 167 5.64 -16.16 17.63
N LEU A 168 5.93 -15.33 16.64
CA LEU A 168 6.85 -15.63 15.52
C LEU A 168 8.17 -14.86 15.59
N GLY A 169 8.32 -13.98 16.57
CA GLY A 169 9.41 -13.02 16.62
C GLY A 169 9.26 -11.91 15.57
N TRP A 170 10.11 -10.89 15.64
CA TRP A 170 10.13 -9.77 14.72
C TRP A 170 10.43 -10.18 13.28
N PHE A 171 11.37 -11.13 13.09
CA PHE A 171 11.74 -11.65 11.77
C PHE A 171 10.56 -12.34 11.07
N GLY A 172 9.92 -13.31 11.74
CA GLY A 172 8.74 -14.00 11.20
C GLY A 172 7.59 -13.07 10.91
N THR A 173 7.38 -12.04 11.74
CA THR A 173 6.33 -11.02 11.51
C THR A 173 6.60 -10.21 10.26
N LEU A 174 7.84 -9.82 9.97
CA LEU A 174 8.19 -9.12 8.73
C LEU A 174 7.96 -9.99 7.48
N LEU A 175 8.21 -11.31 7.56
CA LEU A 175 7.88 -12.24 6.47
C LEU A 175 6.37 -12.31 6.22
N VAL A 176 5.56 -12.40 7.28
CA VAL A 176 4.10 -12.38 7.18
C VAL A 176 3.62 -11.06 6.57
N PHE A 177 4.17 -9.94 7.00
CA PHE A 177 3.83 -8.63 6.44
C PHE A 177 4.27 -8.46 4.98
N SER A 178 5.41 -9.04 4.60
CA SER A 178 5.83 -9.08 3.20
C SER A 178 4.82 -9.84 2.33
N ALA A 179 4.36 -11.01 2.78
CA ALA A 179 3.31 -11.75 2.09
C ALA A 179 1.98 -10.97 2.06
N ALA A 180 1.60 -10.32 3.17
CA ALA A 180 0.40 -9.49 3.24
C ALA A 180 0.47 -8.28 2.29
N ALA A 181 1.65 -7.65 2.12
CA ALA A 181 1.84 -6.55 1.18
C ALA A 181 1.57 -6.99 -0.26
N LEU A 182 1.88 -8.24 -0.64
CA LEU A 182 1.57 -8.77 -1.98
C LEU A 182 0.07 -8.90 -2.25
N LEU A 183 -0.80 -8.95 -1.22
CA LEU A 183 -2.25 -8.94 -1.40
C LEU A 183 -2.76 -7.64 -2.04
N ILE A 184 -1.98 -6.56 -1.98
CA ILE A 184 -2.30 -5.30 -2.68
C ILE A 184 -2.37 -5.52 -4.20
N MET A 185 -1.61 -6.46 -4.77
CA MET A 185 -1.65 -6.75 -6.22
C MET A 185 -3.03 -7.24 -6.70
N PRO A 186 -3.59 -8.34 -6.15
CA PRO A 186 -4.91 -8.79 -6.56
C PRO A 186 -6.01 -7.78 -6.22
N LEU A 187 -5.91 -7.08 -5.07
CA LEU A 187 -6.85 -6.02 -4.70
C LEU A 187 -6.78 -4.84 -5.70
N GLY A 188 -5.58 -4.40 -6.08
CA GLY A 188 -5.37 -3.37 -7.09
C GLY A 188 -5.90 -3.76 -8.46
N SER A 189 -5.71 -5.02 -8.86
CA SER A 189 -6.30 -5.58 -10.08
C SER A 189 -7.81 -5.57 -10.03
N ALA A 190 -8.37 -5.91 -8.88
CA ALA A 190 -9.81 -5.89 -8.67
C ALA A 190 -10.36 -4.46 -8.70
N LEU A 191 -9.69 -3.50 -8.08
CA LEU A 191 -10.06 -2.09 -8.10
C LEU A 191 -10.05 -1.53 -9.54
N THR A 192 -8.99 -1.78 -10.29
CA THR A 192 -8.75 -1.16 -11.61
C THR A 192 -9.52 -1.81 -12.76
N ARG A 193 -10.07 -3.04 -12.59
CA ARG A 193 -10.99 -3.63 -13.59
C ARG A 193 -12.22 -2.73 -13.85
N GLY A 194 -12.67 -1.99 -12.84
CA GLY A 194 -13.73 -1.00 -12.98
C GLY A 194 -13.34 0.18 -13.88
N LEU A 195 -12.06 0.60 -13.87
CA LEU A 195 -11.56 1.69 -14.72
C LEU A 195 -11.63 1.34 -16.21
N VAL A 196 -11.26 0.12 -16.57
CA VAL A 196 -11.30 -0.36 -17.95
C VAL A 196 -12.74 -0.41 -18.46
N ALA A 197 -13.67 -0.90 -17.66
CA ALA A 197 -15.10 -0.94 -18.00
C ALA A 197 -15.70 0.47 -18.16
N ALA A 198 -15.36 1.40 -17.26
CA ALA A 198 -15.83 2.78 -17.32
C ALA A 198 -15.23 3.57 -18.51
N ALA A 199 -13.99 3.30 -18.90
CA ALA A 199 -13.37 3.90 -20.07
C ALA A 199 -14.00 3.37 -21.38
N ALA A 200 -14.29 2.07 -21.46
CA ALA A 200 -14.94 1.47 -22.61
C ALA A 200 -16.36 2.03 -22.86
N SER A 201 -17.12 2.30 -21.80
CA SER A 201 -18.46 2.89 -21.91
C SER A 201 -18.46 4.36 -22.36
N ARG A 202 -17.40 5.13 -22.04
CA ARG A 202 -17.25 6.54 -22.47
C ARG A 202 -16.75 6.70 -23.91
N GLY A 203 -16.06 5.71 -24.45
CA GLY A 203 -15.57 5.71 -25.83
C GLY A 203 -16.62 5.29 -26.87
N GLN A 204 -17.84 4.93 -26.43
CA GLN A 204 -18.96 4.53 -27.30
C GLN A 204 -20.04 5.62 -27.45
N THR A 205 -19.86 6.78 -26.85
CA THR A 205 -20.71 7.97 -27.00
C THR A 205 -19.99 9.04 -27.82
#